data_ce9ac59907d84b1f47bb79e125196b8a
#
_entry.id   ce9ac59907d84b1f47bb79e125196b8a
#
_cell.length_a   1.000
_cell.length_b   1.000
_cell.length_c   1.000
_cell.angle_alpha   90.00
_cell.angle_beta   90.00
_cell.angle_gamma   90.00
#
_symmetry.space_group_name_H-M   'P 1'
#
loop_
_entity.id
_entity.type
_entity.pdbx_description
1 polymer ?
#
loop_
_entity_poly.entity_id
_entity_poly.type
_entity_poly.pdbx_seq_one_letter_code
_entity_poly.pdbx_strand_id
1 'polypeptide(L)'
;EMCIRDRDMTMQAISLYERVVIRRSPYLDLALPGSKVKPGPGNTAIKAALAFFHYTGLLAGADITIYKSVPVRAGMAGGSADAAAVLVGLNELYGARLSMSELCALGVSIGADVPFALMGGTCRVQGLGDLIKALPPLPECWFTVVMPGYGISTPEAFAAYDKVGSSVHPCLLYTSPSPRDRQK
;
A
#
# COMPACT_ATOMS: atom_id res chain seq x y z
N GLU A 1 -16.43 19.79 -7.12
CA GLU A 1 -14.96 20.04 -7.07
C GLU A 1 -14.28 18.69 -7.15
N MET A 2 -13.63 18.38 -8.28
CA MET A 2 -12.77 17.21 -8.35
C MET A 2 -11.60 17.42 -7.38
N CYS A 3 -11.50 16.53 -6.39
CA CYS A 3 -10.38 16.58 -5.48
C CYS A 3 -9.09 16.32 -6.27
N ILE A 4 -8.10 17.20 -6.17
CA ILE A 4 -6.76 17.07 -6.82
C ILE A 4 -6.07 15.73 -6.47
N ARG A 5 -6.59 15.02 -5.47
CA ARG A 5 -6.10 13.70 -5.02
C ARG A 5 -6.89 12.52 -5.56
N ASP A 6 -7.92 12.76 -6.38
CA ASP A 6 -8.65 11.68 -7.02
C ASP A 6 -7.73 10.94 -8.00
N ARG A 7 -7.65 9.64 -7.80
CA ARG A 7 -6.81 8.75 -8.59
C ARG A 7 -7.63 8.09 -9.69
N ASP A 8 -7.01 7.83 -10.80
CA ASP A 8 -7.47 6.84 -11.79
C ASP A 8 -6.23 6.21 -12.41
N MET A 9 -5.84 5.07 -11.88
CA MET A 9 -4.61 4.40 -12.26
C MET A 9 -4.77 2.89 -12.29
N THR A 10 -3.89 2.22 -13.03
CA THR A 10 -3.70 0.77 -12.93
C THR A 10 -2.55 0.49 -11.96
N MET A 11 -2.82 -0.35 -10.97
CA MET A 11 -1.81 -0.85 -10.05
C MET A 11 -1.57 -2.34 -10.31
N GLN A 12 -0.31 -2.75 -10.24
CA GLN A 12 0.13 -4.11 -10.44
C GLN A 12 0.96 -4.60 -9.27
N ALA A 13 0.55 -5.71 -8.66
CA ALA A 13 1.37 -6.41 -7.69
C ALA A 13 2.54 -7.12 -8.39
N ILE A 14 3.73 -7.04 -7.81
CA ILE A 14 4.94 -7.70 -8.31
C ILE A 14 5.46 -8.70 -7.28
N SER A 15 6.35 -9.59 -7.70
CA SER A 15 6.92 -10.67 -6.87
C SER A 15 8.05 -10.21 -5.94
N LEU A 16 8.00 -8.98 -5.46
CA LEU A 16 8.88 -8.48 -4.40
C LEU A 16 8.07 -8.37 -3.10
N TYR A 17 8.39 -9.22 -2.14
CA TYR A 17 7.56 -9.40 -0.94
C TYR A 17 8.27 -8.94 0.32
N GLU A 18 7.47 -8.43 1.27
CA GLU A 18 7.84 -8.37 2.68
C GLU A 18 7.52 -9.71 3.35
N ARG A 19 8.27 -10.04 4.39
CA ARG A 19 7.93 -11.18 5.24
C ARG A 19 7.43 -10.68 6.59
N VAL A 20 6.17 -10.98 6.89
CA VAL A 20 5.52 -10.60 8.15
C VAL A 20 5.27 -11.85 8.97
N VAL A 21 5.68 -11.83 10.22
CA VAL A 21 5.43 -12.90 11.20
C VAL A 21 4.62 -12.31 12.34
N ILE A 22 3.49 -12.93 12.66
CA ILE A 22 2.59 -12.46 13.73
C ILE A 22 2.38 -13.58 14.72
N ARG A 23 2.49 -13.27 16.01
CA ARG A 23 2.22 -14.20 17.11
C ARG A 23 1.23 -13.55 18.08
N ARG A 24 0.45 -14.39 18.76
CA ARG A 24 -0.40 -13.90 19.86
C ARG A 24 0.46 -13.38 21.00
N SER A 25 0.09 -12.26 21.55
CA SER A 25 0.75 -11.60 22.68
C SER A 25 -0.30 -10.85 23.50
N PRO A 26 -0.11 -10.65 24.80
CA PRO A 26 -0.96 -9.78 25.60
C PRO A 26 -0.76 -8.28 25.26
N TYR A 27 0.36 -7.94 24.64
CA TYR A 27 0.74 -6.57 24.26
C TYR A 27 0.90 -6.46 22.75
N LEU A 28 0.80 -5.26 22.23
CA LEU A 28 1.11 -4.97 20.83
C LEU A 28 2.55 -4.49 20.72
N ASP A 29 3.38 -5.27 20.05
CA ASP A 29 4.78 -4.93 19.77
C ASP A 29 5.12 -5.12 18.30
N LEU A 30 6.12 -4.35 17.81
CA LEU A 30 6.59 -4.38 16.44
C LEU A 30 8.12 -4.39 16.39
N ALA A 31 8.67 -5.40 15.75
CA ALA A 31 10.09 -5.52 15.46
C ALA A 31 10.35 -5.41 13.95
N LEU A 32 11.37 -4.64 13.56
CA LEU A 32 11.80 -4.41 12.17
C LEU A 32 13.31 -4.71 12.04
N PRO A 33 13.72 -5.99 12.13
CA PRO A 33 15.12 -6.36 12.12
C PRO A 33 15.85 -5.87 10.86
N GLY A 34 17.02 -5.23 11.05
CA GLY A 34 17.85 -4.73 9.95
C GLY A 34 17.29 -3.52 9.18
N SER A 35 16.12 -3.01 9.55
CA SER A 35 15.49 -1.87 8.88
C SER A 35 15.90 -0.54 9.53
N LYS A 36 16.00 0.51 8.69
CA LYS A 36 16.13 1.90 9.14
C LYS A 36 14.80 2.52 9.58
N VAL A 37 13.68 1.87 9.28
CA VAL A 37 12.35 2.28 9.73
C VAL A 37 12.24 2.00 11.23
N LYS A 38 11.78 2.98 11.98
CA LYS A 38 11.60 2.82 13.43
C LYS A 38 10.24 2.21 13.74
N PRO A 39 10.14 1.24 14.66
CA PRO A 39 8.88 0.84 15.23
C PRO A 39 8.28 2.01 16.02
N GLY A 40 6.97 2.21 15.92
CA GLY A 40 6.30 3.27 16.65
C GLY A 40 4.85 3.47 16.19
N PRO A 41 4.07 4.30 16.89
CA PRO A 41 2.63 4.47 16.65
C PRO A 41 2.30 5.02 15.26
N GLY A 42 3.24 5.68 14.61
CA GLY A 42 3.10 6.15 13.23
C GLY A 42 3.27 5.07 12.16
N ASN A 43 3.78 3.90 12.54
CA ASN A 43 3.98 2.79 11.61
C ASN A 43 2.64 2.19 11.15
N THR A 44 2.51 1.94 9.85
CA THR A 44 1.26 1.43 9.25
C THR A 44 0.87 0.05 9.77
N ALA A 45 1.83 -0.80 10.10
CA ALA A 45 1.57 -2.10 10.72
C ALA A 45 0.94 -1.96 12.12
N ILE A 46 1.43 -1.03 12.95
CA ILE A 46 0.83 -0.73 14.25
C ILE A 46 -0.58 -0.16 14.08
N LYS A 47 -0.76 0.79 13.15
CA LYS A 47 -2.08 1.34 12.84
C LYS A 47 -3.06 0.26 12.40
N ALA A 48 -2.61 -0.68 11.58
CA ALA A 48 -3.41 -1.82 11.13
C ALA A 48 -3.85 -2.72 12.29
N ALA A 49 -2.94 -3.06 13.17
CA ALA A 49 -3.25 -3.87 14.34
C ALA A 49 -4.23 -3.16 15.29
N LEU A 50 -4.01 -1.87 15.56
CA LEU A 50 -4.92 -1.08 16.39
C LEU A 50 -6.32 -0.98 15.77
N ALA A 51 -6.40 -0.71 14.46
CA ALA A 51 -7.69 -0.64 13.76
C ALA A 51 -8.40 -1.99 13.79
N PHE A 52 -7.69 -3.10 13.61
CA PHE A 52 -8.24 -4.45 13.69
C PHE A 52 -8.80 -4.76 15.08
N PHE A 53 -8.02 -4.55 16.15
CA PHE A 53 -8.46 -4.82 17.52
C PHE A 53 -9.62 -3.92 17.94
N HIS A 54 -9.60 -2.65 17.54
CA HIS A 54 -10.70 -1.73 17.79
C HIS A 54 -11.99 -2.17 17.08
N TYR A 55 -11.90 -2.57 15.81
CA TYR A 55 -13.06 -3.00 15.03
C TYR A 55 -13.67 -4.30 15.55
N THR A 56 -12.83 -5.24 15.92
CA THR A 56 -13.28 -6.57 16.40
C THR A 56 -13.69 -6.57 17.87
N GLY A 57 -13.32 -5.56 18.64
CA GLY A 57 -13.53 -5.51 20.09
C GLY A 57 -12.67 -6.51 20.87
N LEU A 58 -11.67 -7.13 20.24
CA LEU A 58 -10.79 -8.09 20.90
C LEU A 58 -9.84 -7.39 21.86
N LEU A 59 -9.88 -7.79 23.12
CA LEU A 59 -8.92 -7.36 24.16
C LEU A 59 -7.67 -8.26 24.07
N ALA A 60 -6.86 -8.05 23.07
CA ALA A 60 -5.68 -8.85 22.77
C ALA A 60 -4.57 -7.96 22.16
N GLY A 61 -3.40 -8.53 22.01
CA GLY A 61 -2.26 -7.89 21.34
C GLY A 61 -1.56 -8.86 20.37
N ALA A 62 -0.48 -8.44 19.78
CA ALA A 62 0.30 -9.25 18.86
C ALA A 62 1.78 -8.84 18.86
N ASP A 63 2.67 -9.82 18.79
CA ASP A 63 4.07 -9.60 18.43
C ASP A 63 4.19 -9.68 16.91
N ILE A 64 4.52 -8.56 16.29
CA ILE A 64 4.64 -8.44 14.84
C ILE A 64 6.13 -8.27 14.51
N THR A 65 6.65 -9.12 13.64
CA THR A 65 8.02 -8.97 13.11
C THR A 65 7.95 -8.85 11.59
N ILE A 66 8.52 -7.77 11.04
CA ILE A 66 8.55 -7.52 9.59
C ILE A 66 9.98 -7.47 9.09
N TYR A 67 10.31 -8.36 8.17
CA TYR A 67 11.57 -8.37 7.44
C TYR A 67 11.40 -7.57 6.15
N LYS A 68 11.99 -6.36 6.13
CA LYS A 68 11.83 -5.43 5.01
C LYS A 68 12.72 -5.83 3.83
N SER A 69 12.08 -6.06 2.69
CA SER A 69 12.73 -6.34 1.40
C SER A 69 12.40 -5.28 0.35
N VAL A 70 11.21 -4.66 0.45
CA VAL A 70 10.81 -3.57 -0.42
C VAL A 70 11.55 -2.29 -0.01
N PRO A 71 12.20 -1.58 -0.96
CA PRO A 71 12.89 -0.34 -0.66
C PRO A 71 11.98 0.70 0.00
N VAL A 72 12.48 1.32 1.06
CA VAL A 72 11.72 2.33 1.81
C VAL A 72 11.69 3.66 1.05
N ARG A 73 10.53 4.32 1.00
CA ARG A 73 10.30 5.60 0.27
C ARG A 73 10.56 5.51 -1.24
N ALA A 74 10.35 4.35 -1.81
CA ALA A 74 10.53 4.08 -3.24
C ALA A 74 9.23 4.19 -4.07
N GLY A 75 8.12 4.63 -3.47
CA GLY A 75 6.83 4.67 -4.15
C GLY A 75 6.22 3.29 -4.44
N MET A 76 6.73 2.22 -3.78
CA MET A 76 6.33 0.83 -4.01
C MET A 76 5.31 0.32 -2.98
N ALA A 77 4.66 1.20 -2.26
CA ALA A 77 3.62 0.90 -1.27
C ALA A 77 4.03 -0.15 -0.19
N GLY A 78 5.33 -0.31 0.13
CA GLY A 78 5.80 -1.31 1.09
C GLY A 78 5.16 -1.19 2.48
N GLY A 79 4.94 0.03 2.98
CA GLY A 79 4.23 0.23 4.26
C GLY A 79 2.75 -0.16 4.20
N SER A 80 2.12 -0.04 3.03
CA SER A 80 0.73 -0.47 2.82
C SER A 80 0.64 -1.99 2.70
N ALA A 81 1.64 -2.63 2.10
CA ALA A 81 1.77 -4.09 2.07
C ALA A 81 1.96 -4.67 3.48
N ASP A 82 2.78 -4.02 4.33
CA ASP A 82 2.92 -4.40 5.74
C ASP A 82 1.57 -4.35 6.47
N ALA A 83 0.83 -3.24 6.31
CA ALA A 83 -0.48 -3.07 6.94
C ALA A 83 -1.49 -4.12 6.46
N ALA A 84 -1.54 -4.39 5.16
CA ALA A 84 -2.40 -5.41 4.58
C ALA A 84 -2.08 -6.81 5.13
N ALA A 85 -0.79 -7.16 5.20
CA ALA A 85 -0.34 -8.44 5.75
C ALA A 85 -0.70 -8.57 7.23
N VAL A 86 -0.63 -7.48 8.01
CA VAL A 86 -1.03 -7.48 9.43
C VAL A 86 -2.54 -7.67 9.55
N LEU A 87 -3.37 -6.99 8.76
CA LEU A 87 -4.83 -7.17 8.78
C LEU A 87 -5.22 -8.61 8.47
N VAL A 88 -4.67 -9.19 7.40
CA VAL A 88 -4.94 -10.59 7.01
C VAL A 88 -4.44 -11.55 8.08
N GLY A 89 -3.20 -11.36 8.54
CA GLY A 89 -2.59 -12.24 9.53
C GLY A 89 -3.32 -12.22 10.88
N LEU A 90 -3.80 -11.07 11.35
CA LEU A 90 -4.60 -10.98 12.56
C LEU A 90 -5.99 -11.60 12.37
N ASN A 91 -6.61 -11.41 11.20
CA ASN A 91 -7.90 -12.02 10.86
C ASN A 91 -7.83 -13.55 10.95
N GLU A 92 -6.79 -14.14 10.39
CA GLU A 92 -6.51 -15.57 10.48
C GLU A 92 -6.16 -16.00 11.91
N LEU A 93 -5.21 -15.32 12.55
CA LEU A 93 -4.68 -15.68 13.87
C LEU A 93 -5.77 -15.70 14.95
N TYR A 94 -6.67 -14.72 14.91
CA TYR A 94 -7.76 -14.59 15.89
C TYR A 94 -9.09 -15.18 15.43
N GLY A 95 -9.18 -15.67 14.19
CA GLY A 95 -10.39 -16.27 13.64
C GLY A 95 -11.56 -15.29 13.59
N ALA A 96 -11.27 -14.00 13.33
CA ALA A 96 -12.29 -12.94 13.32
C ALA A 96 -13.24 -13.04 12.13
N ARG A 97 -12.86 -13.75 11.08
CA ARG A 97 -13.67 -14.05 9.88
C ARG A 97 -14.16 -12.79 9.15
N LEU A 98 -13.38 -11.72 9.21
CA LEU A 98 -13.69 -10.52 8.43
C LEU A 98 -13.58 -10.85 6.94
N SER A 99 -14.56 -10.39 6.18
CA SER A 99 -14.57 -10.46 4.73
C SER A 99 -13.50 -9.55 4.12
N MET A 100 -13.13 -9.81 2.86
CA MET A 100 -12.20 -8.94 2.12
C MET A 100 -12.72 -7.49 2.05
N SER A 101 -14.03 -7.30 1.93
CA SER A 101 -14.66 -5.97 1.92
C SER A 101 -14.44 -5.23 3.24
N GLU A 102 -14.59 -5.92 4.39
CA GLU A 102 -14.36 -5.31 5.71
C GLU A 102 -12.87 -5.00 5.93
N LEU A 103 -11.98 -5.90 5.52
CA LEU A 103 -10.54 -5.65 5.57
C LEU A 103 -10.14 -4.45 4.70
N CYS A 104 -10.70 -4.33 3.49
CA CYS A 104 -10.48 -3.17 2.62
C CYS A 104 -11.01 -1.87 3.26
N ALA A 105 -12.19 -1.90 3.87
CA ALA A 105 -12.75 -0.74 4.57
C ALA A 105 -11.85 -0.28 5.73
N LEU A 106 -11.31 -1.23 6.51
CA LEU A 106 -10.29 -0.92 7.52
C LEU A 106 -9.02 -0.35 6.87
N GLY A 107 -8.59 -0.95 5.77
CA GLY A 107 -7.39 -0.58 5.03
C GLY A 107 -7.40 0.88 4.56
N VAL A 108 -8.53 1.38 4.07
CA VAL A 108 -8.71 2.79 3.64
C VAL A 108 -8.33 3.76 4.75
N SER A 109 -8.72 3.47 5.99
CA SER A 109 -8.43 4.34 7.15
C SER A 109 -6.94 4.39 7.51
N ILE A 110 -6.16 3.39 7.10
CA ILE A 110 -4.74 3.27 7.39
C ILE A 110 -3.91 3.94 6.29
N GLY A 111 -4.28 3.69 5.04
CA GLY A 111 -3.59 4.26 3.88
C GLY A 111 -4.24 3.88 2.56
N ALA A 112 -4.19 4.80 1.61
CA ALA A 112 -4.87 4.71 0.32
C ALA A 112 -4.44 3.52 -0.56
N ASP A 113 -3.26 2.94 -0.32
CA ASP A 113 -2.75 1.80 -1.09
C ASP A 113 -2.98 0.45 -0.36
N VAL A 114 -3.50 0.48 0.89
CA VAL A 114 -3.74 -0.74 1.68
C VAL A 114 -4.81 -1.63 1.05
N PRO A 115 -5.95 -1.10 0.56
CA PRO A 115 -6.95 -1.93 -0.09
C PRO A 115 -6.41 -2.64 -1.35
N PHE A 116 -5.57 -1.98 -2.14
CA PHE A 116 -4.91 -2.63 -3.27
C PHE A 116 -3.95 -3.73 -2.80
N ALA A 117 -3.18 -3.49 -1.73
CA ALA A 117 -2.28 -4.50 -1.19
C ALA A 117 -3.02 -5.74 -0.65
N LEU A 118 -4.26 -5.58 -0.17
CA LEU A 118 -5.15 -6.67 0.21
C LEU A 118 -5.66 -7.47 -1.00
N MET A 119 -6.05 -6.78 -2.07
CA MET A 119 -6.59 -7.39 -3.29
C MET A 119 -5.51 -8.06 -4.13
N GLY A 120 -4.34 -7.43 -4.26
CA GLY A 120 -3.25 -7.91 -5.11
C GLY A 120 -3.58 -7.91 -6.62
N GLY A 121 -2.77 -8.63 -7.40
CA GLY A 121 -2.97 -8.80 -8.83
C GLY A 121 -2.87 -7.51 -9.64
N THR A 122 -3.74 -7.36 -10.66
CA THR A 122 -3.89 -6.16 -11.49
C THR A 122 -5.21 -5.51 -11.16
N CYS A 123 -5.21 -4.24 -10.74
CA CYS A 123 -6.43 -3.53 -10.39
C CYS A 123 -6.45 -2.12 -10.98
N ARG A 124 -7.64 -1.64 -11.37
CA ARG A 124 -7.91 -0.22 -11.53
C ARG A 124 -8.25 0.36 -10.17
N VAL A 125 -7.56 1.41 -9.77
CA VAL A 125 -7.74 2.09 -8.49
C VAL A 125 -8.15 3.53 -8.75
N GLN A 126 -9.28 3.92 -8.18
CA GLN A 126 -9.89 5.24 -8.37
C GLN A 126 -10.24 5.89 -7.03
N GLY A 127 -10.65 7.15 -7.08
CA GLY A 127 -10.97 7.94 -5.89
C GLY A 127 -9.75 8.14 -4.99
N LEU A 128 -9.90 7.99 -3.71
CA LEU A 128 -8.82 8.06 -2.71
C LEU A 128 -8.02 6.75 -2.59
N GLY A 129 -8.27 5.76 -3.44
CA GLY A 129 -7.74 4.40 -3.35
C GLY A 129 -8.76 3.39 -2.82
N ASP A 130 -9.99 3.82 -2.64
CA ASP A 130 -11.13 3.08 -2.10
C ASP A 130 -11.96 2.36 -3.17
N LEU A 131 -11.94 2.86 -4.40
CA LEU A 131 -12.63 2.26 -5.52
C LEU A 131 -11.68 1.34 -6.29
N ILE A 132 -11.72 0.05 -5.98
CA ILE A 132 -10.83 -0.94 -6.57
C ILE A 132 -11.63 -1.90 -7.44
N LYS A 133 -11.20 -2.05 -8.69
CA LYS A 133 -11.74 -3.02 -9.64
C LYS A 133 -10.63 -3.94 -10.11
N ALA A 134 -10.78 -5.23 -9.88
CA ALA A 134 -9.87 -6.22 -10.43
C ALA A 134 -9.91 -6.18 -11.97
N LEU A 135 -8.76 -6.26 -12.58
CA LEU A 135 -8.56 -6.33 -14.02
C LEU A 135 -8.04 -7.72 -14.40
N PRO A 136 -8.12 -8.12 -15.67
CA PRO A 136 -7.45 -9.32 -16.15
C PRO A 136 -5.95 -9.27 -15.76
N PRO A 137 -5.36 -10.41 -15.37
CA PRO A 137 -3.95 -10.46 -15.03
C PRO A 137 -3.09 -10.07 -16.25
N LEU A 138 -1.97 -9.42 -15.98
CA LEU A 138 -0.95 -9.21 -17.02
C LEU A 138 -0.41 -10.55 -17.49
N PRO A 139 -0.01 -10.66 -18.77
CA PRO A 139 0.81 -11.76 -19.21
C PRO A 139 2.08 -11.87 -18.35
N GLU A 140 2.65 -13.07 -18.27
CA GLU A 140 3.91 -13.25 -17.57
C GLU A 140 4.98 -12.31 -18.16
N CYS A 141 5.54 -11.45 -17.32
CA CYS A 141 6.48 -10.42 -17.73
C CYS A 141 7.45 -10.09 -16.59
N TRP A 142 8.57 -9.48 -16.94
CA TRP A 142 9.60 -9.06 -16.02
C TRP A 142 9.57 -7.55 -15.87
N PHE A 143 9.62 -7.08 -14.60
CA PHE A 143 9.77 -5.67 -14.30
C PHE A 143 11.19 -5.38 -13.83
N THR A 144 11.85 -4.43 -14.48
CA THR A 144 13.12 -3.88 -14.00
C THR A 144 12.81 -2.65 -13.14
N VAL A 145 13.11 -2.75 -11.85
CA VAL A 145 12.92 -1.64 -10.90
C VAL A 145 14.25 -0.92 -10.71
N VAL A 146 14.27 0.37 -11.04
CA VAL A 146 15.43 1.24 -10.81
C VAL A 146 15.08 2.25 -9.74
N MET A 147 15.83 2.24 -8.65
CA MET A 147 15.65 3.18 -7.54
C MET A 147 16.90 4.07 -7.40
N PRO A 148 16.77 5.39 -7.46
CA PRO A 148 17.87 6.29 -7.15
C PRO A 148 18.27 6.18 -5.67
N GLY A 149 19.49 6.61 -5.32
CA GLY A 149 20.03 6.51 -3.96
C GLY A 149 19.33 7.40 -2.92
N TYR A 150 18.26 8.10 -3.29
CA TYR A 150 17.46 8.94 -2.40
C TYR A 150 15.98 8.60 -2.50
N GLY A 151 15.28 8.68 -1.38
CA GLY A 151 13.82 8.50 -1.33
C GLY A 151 13.10 9.84 -1.35
N ILE A 152 11.89 9.84 -1.91
CA ILE A 152 11.02 11.03 -1.94
C ILE A 152 9.92 10.85 -0.92
N SER A 153 9.69 11.89 -0.10
CA SER A 153 8.56 11.94 0.82
C SER A 153 7.28 12.24 0.04
N THR A 154 6.25 11.41 0.19
CA THR A 154 4.96 11.63 -0.49
C THR A 154 4.36 13.01 -0.20
N PRO A 155 4.31 13.51 1.05
CA PRO A 155 3.82 14.86 1.32
C PRO A 155 4.63 15.96 0.64
N GLU A 156 5.96 15.82 0.60
CA GLU A 156 6.83 16.79 -0.08
C GLU A 156 6.63 16.78 -1.59
N ALA A 157 6.45 15.60 -2.19
CA ALA A 157 6.17 15.46 -3.61
C ALA A 157 4.84 16.14 -3.99
N PHE A 158 3.79 15.92 -3.22
CA PHE A 158 2.50 16.58 -3.45
C PHE A 158 2.58 18.08 -3.24
N ALA A 159 3.25 18.54 -2.18
CA ALA A 159 3.44 19.98 -1.95
C ALA A 159 4.26 20.65 -3.05
N ALA A 160 5.23 19.97 -3.63
CA ALA A 160 5.98 20.46 -4.78
C ALA A 160 5.11 20.51 -6.05
N TYR A 161 4.31 19.47 -6.28
CA TYR A 161 3.38 19.41 -7.41
C TYR A 161 2.33 20.54 -7.35
N ASP A 162 1.75 20.76 -6.17
CA ASP A 162 0.76 21.83 -5.94
C ASP A 162 1.35 23.24 -6.24
N LYS A 163 2.66 23.43 -6.00
CA LYS A 163 3.36 24.69 -6.30
C LYS A 163 3.62 24.91 -7.79
N VAL A 164 3.87 23.83 -8.52
CA VAL A 164 4.18 23.91 -9.97
C VAL A 164 2.90 24.15 -10.78
N GLY A 165 1.74 23.79 -10.25
CA GLY A 165 0.45 23.92 -10.91
C GLY A 165 0.42 23.14 -12.22
N SER A 166 -0.22 21.99 -12.28
CA SER A 166 -0.29 21.27 -13.54
C SER A 166 -1.44 21.76 -14.38
N SER A 167 -1.11 22.33 -15.53
CA SER A 167 -2.06 22.51 -16.64
C SER A 167 -2.25 21.19 -17.45
N VAL A 168 -1.60 20.10 -17.03
CA VAL A 168 -1.62 18.84 -17.76
C VAL A 168 -2.82 18.02 -17.29
N HIS A 169 -3.83 17.92 -18.11
CA HIS A 169 -4.98 17.04 -17.89
C HIS A 169 -4.50 15.58 -17.88
N PRO A 170 -4.91 14.73 -16.92
CA PRO A 170 -4.49 13.33 -16.87
C PRO A 170 -4.69 12.55 -18.19
N CYS A 171 -5.71 12.90 -18.98
CA CYS A 171 -5.96 12.25 -20.27
C CYS A 171 -4.86 12.50 -21.31
N LEU A 172 -4.04 13.52 -21.16
CA LEU A 172 -2.92 13.79 -22.07
C LEU A 172 -1.75 12.82 -21.85
N LEU A 173 -1.64 12.21 -20.67
CA LEU A 173 -0.65 11.18 -20.41
C LEU A 173 -0.93 9.88 -21.18
N TYR A 174 -2.20 9.60 -21.46
CA TYR A 174 -2.62 8.42 -22.22
C TYR A 174 -2.62 8.63 -23.74
N THR A 175 -2.60 9.88 -24.19
CA THR A 175 -2.64 10.24 -25.62
C THR A 175 -1.27 10.66 -26.15
N SER A 176 -0.27 10.84 -25.30
CA SER A 176 1.09 11.12 -25.74
C SER A 176 1.74 9.85 -26.28
N PRO A 177 2.03 9.77 -27.58
CA PRO A 177 2.69 8.59 -28.14
C PRO A 177 4.05 8.38 -27.48
N SER A 178 4.34 7.14 -27.12
CA SER A 178 5.66 6.76 -26.62
C SER A 178 6.73 7.18 -27.63
N PRO A 179 7.94 7.55 -27.19
CA PRO A 179 9.06 7.80 -28.12
C PRO A 179 9.31 6.65 -29.11
N ARG A 180 8.95 5.42 -28.75
CA ARG A 180 9.01 4.23 -29.63
C ARG A 180 7.95 4.24 -30.74
N ASP A 181 6.81 4.87 -30.53
CA ASP A 181 5.73 4.92 -31.51
C ASP A 181 6.02 5.94 -32.62
N ARG A 182 7.01 6.83 -32.42
CA ARG A 182 7.46 7.80 -33.40
C ARG A 182 8.48 7.22 -34.41
N GLN A 183 8.88 5.97 -34.25
CA GLN A 183 9.89 5.31 -35.11
C GLN A 183 9.28 4.32 -36.11
N LYS A 184 7.95 4.37 -36.32
CA LYS A 184 7.27 3.59 -37.36
C LYS A 184 6.82 4.47 -38.50
#